data_9115ede75c8dfbc372205ba9463c5986
#
_entry.id   9115ede75c8dfbc372205ba9463c5986
#
_cell.length_a   1.000
_cell.length_b   1.000
_cell.length_c   1.000
_cell.angle_alpha   90.00
_cell.angle_beta   90.00
_cell.angle_gamma   90.00
#
_symmetry.space_group_name_H-M   'P 1'
#
loop_
_entity.id
_entity.type
_entity.pdbx_description
1 polymer ?
#
loop_
_entity_poly.entity_id
_entity_poly.type
_entity_poly.pdbx_seq_one_letter_code
_entity_poly.pdbx_strand_id
1 'polypeptide(L)'
;MKKIIYPGTFDPIHNGHIDIATRASKLFDELEFVVAINAEKTPLFSIEKRLELIQDSVKHLDNVKVSEFKGLVVDHAVSTGAHAIIRGLRHVSDFEFEFQMAMMNFHLNDSITSLFMMPCLLYTSPSPRDAHESRMPSSA
;
A
#
# COMPACT_ATOMS: atom_id res chain seq x y z
N MET A 1 15.75 13.98 -4.49
CA MET A 1 15.41 12.73 -3.80
C MET A 1 14.05 12.25 -4.26
N LYS A 2 13.94 10.98 -4.63
CA LYS A 2 12.67 10.42 -5.07
C LYS A 2 11.96 9.76 -3.92
N LYS A 3 10.76 10.22 -3.64
CA LYS A 3 9.95 9.74 -2.54
C LYS A 3 8.63 9.20 -3.05
N ILE A 4 8.19 8.07 -2.47
CA ILE A 4 6.90 7.47 -2.79
C ILE A 4 6.13 7.24 -1.50
N ILE A 5 4.82 7.41 -1.55
CA ILE A 5 3.97 7.09 -0.41
C ILE A 5 3.15 5.85 -0.72
N TYR A 6 2.86 5.10 0.33
CA TYR A 6 2.07 3.87 0.24
C TYR A 6 0.89 4.01 1.19
N PRO A 7 -0.23 4.52 0.68
CA PRO A 7 -1.40 4.75 1.52
C PRO A 7 -2.24 3.49 1.65
N GLY A 8 -2.92 3.37 2.77
CA GLY A 8 -3.81 2.26 2.99
C GLY A 8 -4.33 2.24 4.41
N THR A 9 -5.22 1.29 4.68
CA THR A 9 -5.78 1.12 6.02
C THR A 9 -4.82 0.36 6.93
N PHE A 10 -4.15 -0.64 6.38
CA PHE A 10 -3.18 -1.49 7.10
C PHE A 10 -3.74 -1.96 8.45
N ASP A 11 -4.84 -2.67 8.40
CA ASP A 11 -5.59 -3.04 9.60
C ASP A 11 -5.81 -4.56 9.65
N PRO A 12 -4.74 -5.34 9.90
CA PRO A 12 -3.35 -4.96 10.09
C PRO A 12 -2.53 -5.04 8.81
N ILE A 13 -1.27 -4.63 8.90
CA ILE A 13 -0.32 -4.86 7.82
C ILE A 13 -0.10 -6.36 7.67
N HIS A 14 0.14 -6.82 6.46
CA HIS A 14 0.40 -8.24 6.21
C HIS A 14 1.56 -8.40 5.23
N ASN A 15 1.92 -9.65 4.97
CA ASN A 15 3.11 -9.95 4.17
C ASN A 15 3.07 -9.37 2.76
N GLY A 16 1.89 -9.26 2.18
CA GLY A 16 1.76 -8.62 0.87
C GLY A 16 2.18 -7.17 0.89
N HIS A 17 1.80 -6.45 1.94
CA HIS A 17 2.21 -5.05 2.10
C HIS A 17 3.72 -4.95 2.30
N ILE A 18 4.29 -5.83 3.11
CA ILE A 18 5.70 -5.82 3.41
C ILE A 18 6.52 -6.13 2.16
N ASP A 19 6.05 -7.07 1.36
CA ASP A 19 6.70 -7.43 0.11
C ASP A 19 6.75 -6.25 -0.85
N ILE A 20 5.64 -5.58 -1.04
CA ILE A 20 5.57 -4.41 -1.92
C ILE A 20 6.49 -3.31 -1.40
N ALA A 21 6.43 -3.03 -0.11
CA ALA A 21 7.26 -1.98 0.49
C ALA A 21 8.75 -2.30 0.34
N THR A 22 9.12 -3.57 0.53
CA THR A 22 10.51 -3.97 0.42
C THR A 22 11.03 -3.74 -0.99
N ARG A 23 10.26 -4.14 -1.99
CA ARG A 23 10.68 -3.96 -3.37
C ARG A 23 10.67 -2.49 -3.78
N ALA A 24 9.65 -1.76 -3.37
CA ALA A 24 9.54 -0.34 -3.71
C ALA A 24 10.64 0.48 -3.03
N SER A 25 11.02 0.13 -1.82
CA SER A 25 12.05 0.87 -1.10
C SER A 25 13.41 0.80 -1.79
N LYS A 26 13.60 -0.20 -2.64
CA LYS A 26 14.84 -0.32 -3.42
C LYS A 26 14.83 0.54 -4.66
N LEU A 27 13.66 0.97 -5.10
CA LEU A 27 13.52 1.77 -6.31
C LEU A 27 13.47 3.27 -6.02
N PHE A 28 13.16 3.62 -4.79
CA PHE A 28 13.00 5.01 -4.39
C PHE A 28 13.93 5.34 -3.23
N ASP A 29 14.21 6.62 -3.07
CA ASP A 29 15.07 7.05 -1.98
C ASP A 29 14.37 6.95 -0.62
N GLU A 30 13.06 7.15 -0.63
CA GLU A 30 12.28 7.07 0.60
C GLU A 30 10.88 6.57 0.29
N LEU A 31 10.39 5.68 1.16
CA LEU A 31 9.01 5.22 1.09
C LEU A 31 8.34 5.54 2.42
N GLU A 32 7.13 6.06 2.36
CA GLU A 32 6.37 6.39 3.56
C GLU A 32 5.05 5.64 3.54
N PHE A 33 4.83 4.77 4.54
CA PHE A 33 3.52 4.21 4.76
C PHE A 33 2.63 5.30 5.32
N VAL A 34 1.44 5.45 4.75
CA VAL A 34 0.49 6.47 5.18
C VAL A 34 -0.78 5.77 5.59
N VAL A 35 -1.04 5.70 6.89
CA VAL A 35 -2.21 5.01 7.39
C VAL A 35 -3.40 5.95 7.32
N ALA A 36 -4.39 5.57 6.53
CA ALA A 36 -5.57 6.40 6.34
C ALA A 36 -6.49 6.28 7.56
N ILE A 37 -6.94 7.42 8.06
CA ILE A 37 -7.89 7.48 9.14
C ILE A 37 -9.25 7.71 8.50
N ASN A 38 -10.17 6.77 8.72
CA ASN A 38 -11.52 6.89 8.19
C ASN A 38 -12.52 6.79 9.34
N ALA A 39 -13.14 7.89 9.68
CA ALA A 39 -14.05 7.95 10.82
C ALA A 39 -15.32 7.12 10.61
N GLU A 40 -15.62 6.78 9.36
CA GLU A 40 -16.82 6.02 9.06
C GLU A 40 -16.63 4.51 9.20
N LYS A 41 -15.40 4.06 9.36
CA LYS A 41 -15.13 2.64 9.50
C LYS A 41 -14.71 2.33 10.92
N THR A 42 -15.10 1.13 11.37
CA THR A 42 -14.66 0.63 12.67
C THR A 42 -13.44 -0.26 12.43
N PRO A 43 -12.24 0.18 12.82
CA PRO A 43 -11.04 -0.60 12.57
C PRO A 43 -10.92 -1.75 13.57
N LEU A 44 -10.18 -2.79 13.16
CA LEU A 44 -9.86 -3.88 14.05
C LEU A 44 -8.85 -3.42 15.11
N PHE A 45 -7.90 -2.60 14.71
CA PHE A 45 -6.87 -2.09 15.61
C PHE A 45 -6.90 -0.58 15.65
N SER A 46 -6.51 -0.01 16.79
CA SER A 46 -6.39 1.44 16.91
C SER A 46 -5.33 1.95 15.96
N ILE A 47 -5.35 3.24 15.70
CA ILE A 47 -4.34 3.85 14.83
C ILE A 47 -2.95 3.66 15.44
N GLU A 48 -2.82 3.81 16.75
CA GLU A 48 -1.54 3.62 17.42
C GLU A 48 -1.01 2.20 17.23
N LYS A 49 -1.89 1.22 17.35
CA LYS A 49 -1.49 -0.17 17.18
C LYS A 49 -1.10 -0.46 15.73
N ARG A 50 -1.84 0.09 14.79
CA ARG A 50 -1.52 -0.10 13.38
C ARG A 50 -0.17 0.50 13.02
N LEU A 51 0.11 1.71 13.52
CA LEU A 51 1.40 2.35 13.29
C LEU A 51 2.53 1.52 13.89
N GLU A 52 2.33 1.03 15.11
CA GLU A 52 3.31 0.20 15.78
C GLU A 52 3.62 -1.07 14.99
N LEU A 53 2.59 -1.75 14.51
CA LEU A 53 2.76 -2.98 13.76
C LEU A 53 3.52 -2.74 12.45
N ILE A 54 3.25 -1.62 11.80
CA ILE A 54 3.97 -1.28 10.57
C ILE A 54 5.42 -1.02 10.88
N GLN A 55 5.69 -0.21 11.91
CA GLN A 55 7.06 0.12 12.27
C GLN A 55 7.86 -1.13 12.60
N ASP A 56 7.27 -2.06 13.34
CA ASP A 56 7.94 -3.32 13.66
C ASP A 56 8.22 -4.15 12.41
N SER A 57 7.27 -4.15 11.48
CA SER A 57 7.37 -4.99 10.29
C SER A 57 8.43 -4.50 9.32
N VAL A 58 8.71 -3.20 9.31
CA VAL A 58 9.63 -2.62 8.33
C VAL A 58 10.88 -2.01 8.96
N LYS A 59 11.14 -2.31 10.23
CA LYS A 59 12.29 -1.72 10.92
C LYS A 59 13.62 -2.11 10.30
N HIS A 60 13.64 -3.17 9.49
CA HIS A 60 14.84 -3.60 8.79
C HIS A 60 15.08 -2.81 7.50
N LEU A 61 14.17 -1.91 7.14
CA LEU A 61 14.30 -1.09 5.95
C LEU A 61 14.63 0.35 6.39
N ASP A 62 15.82 0.79 6.01
CA ASP A 62 16.35 2.06 6.49
C ASP A 62 15.63 3.29 5.99
N ASN A 63 15.06 3.18 4.79
CA ASN A 63 14.45 4.33 4.12
C ASN A 63 12.93 4.31 4.13
N VAL A 64 12.34 3.59 5.07
CA VAL A 64 10.88 3.48 5.18
C VAL A 64 10.43 4.21 6.43
N LYS A 65 9.43 5.08 6.26
CA LYS A 65 8.82 5.82 7.36
C LYS A 65 7.35 5.47 7.47
N VAL A 66 6.73 5.85 8.57
CA VAL A 66 5.31 5.57 8.82
C VAL A 66 4.65 6.82 9.36
N SER A 67 3.47 7.14 8.84
CA SER A 67 2.69 8.27 9.33
C SER A 67 1.21 7.97 9.19
N GLU A 68 0.39 8.83 9.78
CA GLU A 68 -1.05 8.74 9.64
C GLU A 68 -1.55 9.94 8.87
N PHE A 69 -2.73 9.83 8.27
CA PHE A 69 -3.23 10.88 7.43
C PHE A 69 -4.76 10.86 7.39
N LYS A 70 -5.35 12.04 7.40
CA LYS A 70 -6.78 12.21 7.29
C LYS A 70 -7.06 13.18 6.15
N GLY A 71 -7.87 12.77 5.19
CA GLY A 71 -8.20 13.62 4.04
C GLY A 71 -7.81 12.96 2.74
N LEU A 72 -7.42 13.77 1.76
CA LEU A 72 -7.09 13.27 0.44
C LEU A 72 -5.62 12.84 0.37
N VAL A 73 -5.41 11.66 -0.18
CA VAL A 73 -4.06 11.10 -0.31
C VAL A 73 -3.17 12.01 -1.14
N VAL A 74 -3.70 12.58 -2.21
CA VAL A 74 -2.90 13.43 -3.09
C VAL A 74 -2.43 14.70 -2.38
N ASP A 75 -3.23 15.23 -1.46
CA ASP A 75 -2.83 16.39 -0.68
C ASP A 75 -1.65 16.04 0.23
N HIS A 76 -1.71 14.86 0.83
CA HIS A 76 -0.61 14.41 1.67
C HIS A 76 0.65 14.21 0.83
N ALA A 77 0.50 13.64 -0.35
CA ALA A 77 1.63 13.43 -1.24
C ALA A 77 2.32 14.74 -1.57
N VAL A 78 1.53 15.76 -1.89
CA VAL A 78 2.08 17.07 -2.20
C VAL A 78 2.78 17.67 -0.97
N SER A 79 2.13 17.59 0.19
CA SER A 79 2.66 18.21 1.39
C SER A 79 3.95 17.57 1.87
N THR A 80 4.16 16.29 1.57
CA THR A 80 5.37 15.59 1.99
C THR A 80 6.44 15.55 0.91
N GLY A 81 6.16 16.12 -0.25
CA GLY A 81 7.11 16.13 -1.35
C GLY A 81 7.21 14.80 -2.07
N ALA A 82 6.19 13.97 -2.00
CA ALA A 82 6.22 12.68 -2.68
C ALA A 82 6.03 12.88 -4.18
N HIS A 83 6.66 12.01 -4.96
CA HIS A 83 6.57 12.05 -6.41
C HIS A 83 5.52 11.08 -6.93
N ALA A 84 5.20 10.06 -6.14
CA ALA A 84 4.32 9.00 -6.59
C ALA A 84 3.56 8.37 -5.43
N ILE A 85 2.46 7.73 -5.76
CA ILE A 85 1.66 6.94 -4.84
C ILE A 85 1.72 5.50 -5.34
N ILE A 86 2.02 4.55 -4.45
CA ILE A 86 2.06 3.14 -4.82
C ILE A 86 0.86 2.43 -4.21
N ARG A 87 0.29 1.51 -4.99
CA ARG A 87 -0.81 0.67 -4.54
C ARG A 87 -0.54 -0.76 -4.95
N GLY A 88 -0.98 -1.70 -4.12
CA GLY A 88 -0.85 -3.11 -4.44
C GLY A 88 -2.10 -3.63 -5.12
N LEU A 89 -1.91 -4.45 -6.14
CA LEU A 89 -3.02 -5.11 -6.80
C LEU A 89 -2.90 -6.60 -6.55
N ARG A 90 -3.90 -7.17 -5.89
CA ARG A 90 -3.92 -8.60 -5.58
C ARG A 90 -4.88 -9.37 -6.46
N HIS A 91 -5.94 -8.74 -6.90
CA HIS A 91 -6.98 -9.39 -7.69
C HIS A 91 -7.39 -8.50 -8.84
N VAL A 92 -7.86 -9.11 -9.90
CA VAL A 92 -8.38 -8.34 -11.04
C VAL A 92 -9.54 -7.46 -10.60
N SER A 93 -10.35 -7.93 -9.66
CA SER A 93 -11.47 -7.15 -9.17
C SER A 93 -11.05 -5.87 -8.45
N ASP A 94 -9.81 -5.83 -7.93
CA ASP A 94 -9.31 -4.63 -7.28
C ASP A 94 -8.93 -3.57 -8.30
N PHE A 95 -8.55 -4.00 -9.49
CA PHE A 95 -7.99 -3.09 -10.48
C PHE A 95 -8.95 -1.97 -10.86
N GLU A 96 -10.22 -2.30 -11.02
CA GLU A 96 -11.19 -1.31 -11.45
C GLU A 96 -11.32 -0.18 -10.44
N PHE A 97 -11.41 -0.54 -9.16
CA PHE A 97 -11.49 0.44 -8.10
C PHE A 97 -10.20 1.27 -8.03
N GLU A 98 -9.06 0.60 -8.07
CA GLU A 98 -7.77 1.27 -8.00
C GLU A 98 -7.55 2.18 -9.20
N PHE A 99 -8.01 1.74 -10.37
CA PHE A 99 -7.89 2.56 -11.57
C PHE A 99 -8.68 3.85 -11.42
N GLN A 100 -9.90 3.77 -10.90
CA GLN A 100 -10.73 4.95 -10.70
C GLN A 100 -10.09 5.90 -9.68
N MET A 101 -9.51 5.36 -8.63
CA MET A 101 -8.83 6.18 -7.64
C MET A 101 -7.61 6.88 -8.24
N ALA A 102 -6.86 6.16 -9.07
CA ALA A 102 -5.70 6.74 -9.73
C ALA A 102 -6.11 7.87 -10.67
N MET A 103 -7.20 7.67 -11.40
CA MET A 103 -7.71 8.71 -12.30
C MET A 103 -8.12 9.95 -11.50
N MET A 104 -8.80 9.75 -10.38
CA MET A 104 -9.20 10.87 -9.54
C MET A 104 -7.98 11.61 -9.02
N ASN A 105 -6.99 10.88 -8.52
CA ASN A 105 -5.77 11.52 -8.01
C ASN A 105 -5.06 12.31 -9.09
N PHE A 106 -5.01 11.78 -10.31
CA PHE A 106 -4.38 12.48 -11.42
C PHE A 106 -5.14 13.76 -11.77
N HIS A 107 -6.47 13.71 -11.76
CA HIS A 107 -7.26 14.91 -12.01
C HIS A 107 -7.08 15.97 -10.94
N LEU A 108 -6.85 15.53 -9.69
CA LEU A 108 -6.62 16.47 -8.60
C LEU A 108 -5.23 17.08 -8.67
N ASN A 109 -4.24 16.30 -9.08
CA ASN A 109 -2.89 16.80 -9.24
C ASN A 109 -2.10 15.89 -10.18
N ASP A 110 -1.85 16.34 -11.39
CA ASP A 110 -1.23 15.53 -12.42
C ASP A 110 0.29 15.40 -12.25
N SER A 111 0.86 16.06 -11.24
CA SER A 111 2.28 15.89 -10.95
C SER A 111 2.55 14.66 -10.10
N ILE A 112 1.51 14.02 -9.57
CA ILE A 112 1.64 12.83 -8.72
C ILE A 112 1.28 11.60 -9.56
N THR A 113 2.23 10.71 -9.70
CA THR A 113 2.03 9.49 -10.49
C THR A 113 1.55 8.36 -9.60
N SER A 114 0.55 7.60 -10.08
CA SER A 114 0.10 6.40 -9.37
C SER A 114 0.79 5.20 -9.98
N LEU A 115 1.39 4.38 -9.14
CA LEU A 115 2.07 3.15 -9.55
C LEU A 115 1.38 1.96 -8.91
N PHE A 116 1.34 0.86 -9.64
CA PHE A 116 0.75 -0.37 -9.13
C PHE A 116 1.79 -1.46 -9.11
N MET A 117 1.79 -2.25 -8.04
CA MET A 117 2.67 -3.40 -7.93
C MET A 117 1.87 -4.62 -7.51
N MET A 118 2.26 -5.76 -8.03
CA MET A 118 1.66 -7.02 -7.65
C MET A 118 2.55 -7.70 -6.61
N PRO A 119 1.98 -8.17 -5.50
CA PRO A 119 2.77 -8.89 -4.50
C PRO A 119 3.29 -10.19 -5.09
N CYS A 120 4.56 -10.47 -4.86
CA CYS A 120 5.14 -11.73 -5.30
C CYS A 120 4.57 -12.89 -4.53
N LEU A 121 4.18 -12.63 -3.28
CA LEU A 121 3.70 -13.68 -2.40
C LEU A 121 2.18 -13.75 -2.35
N LEU A 122 1.55 -13.30 -3.40
CA LEU A 122 0.11 -13.30 -3.48
C LEU A 122 -0.49 -14.65 -3.14
N TYR A 123 0.15 -15.67 -3.65
CA TYR A 123 -0.41 -16.99 -3.54
C TYR A 123 -0.13 -17.67 -2.27
N THR A 124 0.68 -17.06 -1.45
CA THR A 124 0.98 -17.63 -0.16
C THR A 124 -0.09 -17.32 0.85
N SER A 125 -1.11 -16.66 0.41
CA SER A 125 -2.24 -16.38 1.24
C SER A 125 -3.40 -17.24 0.75
N PRO A 126 -3.26 -18.54 0.72
CA PRO A 126 -4.26 -19.37 0.10
C PRO A 126 -5.49 -19.49 0.97
N SER A 127 -6.61 -19.55 0.31
CA SER A 127 -7.79 -20.06 0.96
C SER A 127 -7.63 -21.57 1.02
N PRO A 128 -8.39 -22.25 1.84
CA PRO A 128 -8.34 -23.70 1.88
C PRO A 128 -8.56 -24.32 0.52
N ARG A 129 -9.32 -23.66 -0.32
CA ARG A 129 -9.60 -24.16 -1.65
C ARG A 129 -8.37 -24.05 -2.52
N ASP A 130 -7.62 -22.95 -2.40
CA ASP A 130 -6.45 -22.74 -3.21
C ASP A 130 -5.33 -23.66 -2.83
N ALA A 131 -5.30 -24.05 -1.59
CA ALA A 131 -4.22 -24.88 -1.13
C ALA A 131 -4.14 -26.14 -1.91
N HIS A 132 -5.18 -26.50 -2.66
CA HIS A 132 -5.12 -27.67 -3.38
C HIS A 132 -5.31 -27.52 -4.84
N GLU A 133 -5.51 -26.52 -5.37
CA GLU A 133 -5.56 -26.40 -6.73
C GLU A 133 -4.42 -25.67 -7.27
N SER A 134 -4.31 -26.00 -7.15
CA SER A 134 -3.54 -25.27 -7.56
C SER A 134 -2.89 -25.00 -8.07
N ARG A 135 -2.91 -25.28 -8.26
CA ARG A 135 -2.40 -24.73 -8.75
C ARG A 135 -2.39 -24.04 -9.33
N MET A 136 -2.82 -24.08 -9.57
CA MET A 136 -2.81 -23.26 -10.24
C MET A 136 -2.60 -22.55 -10.40
N PRO A 137 -2.58 -22.80 -10.51
CA PRO A 137 -2.18 -21.96 -10.96
C PRO A 137 -2.11 -21.34 -11.31
N SER A 138 -2.36 -21.40 -11.55
CA SER A 138 -2.28 -20.55 -11.95
C SER A 138 -2.21 -19.74 -12.06
N SER A 139 -2.40 -19.83 -12.27
CA SER A 139 -2.21 -18.91 -12.51
C SER A 139 -1.98 -18.10 -12.29
N ALA A 140 -2.03 -17.98 -12.46
CA ALA A 140 -1.65 -17.09 -12.39
C ALA A 140 -1.23 -16.61 -11.91
#